data_3d33e87e94f13d7c59da2315b230a9dc
#
_entry.id   3d33e87e94f13d7c59da2315b230a9dc
#
_cell.length_a   1.000
_cell.length_b   1.000
_cell.length_c   1.000
_cell.angle_alpha   90.00
_cell.angle_beta   90.00
_cell.angle_gamma   90.00
#
_symmetry.space_group_name_H-M   'P 1'
#
loop_
_entity.id
_entity.type
_entity.pdbx_description
1 polymer ?
#
loop_
_entity_poly.entity_id
_entity_poly.type
_entity_poly.pdbx_seq_one_letter_code
_entity_poly.pdbx_strand_id
1 'polypeptide(L)'
;MKKSLIAIAIAAFAASSANAATVYDKNGTQLDIGGRVQAVWHSARYNSVANGDQAIENSARLNIAGRTEIANGISGFGFTEWDAADNNGTENFHDTFETREQYVGVDFGKFGTVTAGRTYDAVKSVIETTDIFEDYGCVGQVGSDDRRSGTVRYNWSGYGFDLGASYGFAVNNAAVGGSLAGGDDGGKMNINNSFSVMAGWTSPDVLFGPISVKAGYAYIRGQNDNGGKSLIDAKYDDDGALLSYAYSDRNMREFAAAITWGSLDSGLYMGVMFDGRRFSVDDGIGNEHHYSLKGVEAVVNYAWDCGISLAAGYEYNQLSIDGGDGFEEYDHSSAALRKVPVYLNYAANENFNVWLEAKFDAGSDDEGFGSDVGGITDDALYAVGARYTF
;
A
#
# COMPACT_ATOMS: atom_id res chain seq x y z
N MET A 1 -32.23 20.90 1.94
CA MET A 1 -31.58 20.04 0.94
C MET A 1 -30.51 20.82 0.16
N LYS A 2 -29.46 21.30 0.80
CA LYS A 2 -28.32 22.02 0.15
C LYS A 2 -26.97 21.72 0.87
N LYS A 3 -26.85 20.60 1.62
CA LYS A 3 -25.63 20.25 2.37
C LYS A 3 -24.87 19.02 1.83
N SER A 4 -25.34 18.39 0.76
CA SER A 4 -24.79 17.10 0.29
C SER A 4 -23.80 17.16 -0.87
N LEU A 5 -23.51 18.33 -1.42
CA LEU A 5 -22.62 18.47 -2.59
C LEU A 5 -21.18 18.94 -2.25
N ILE A 6 -20.92 19.28 -0.99
CA ILE A 6 -19.58 19.70 -0.53
C ILE A 6 -18.78 18.49 0.00
N ALA A 7 -19.45 17.37 0.29
CA ALA A 7 -18.87 16.24 1.01
C ALA A 7 -17.91 15.34 0.19
N ILE A 8 -17.95 15.38 -1.14
CA ILE A 8 -17.23 14.37 -1.96
C ILE A 8 -15.79 14.76 -2.28
N ALA A 9 -15.48 16.06 -2.40
CA ALA A 9 -14.08 16.51 -2.55
C ALA A 9 -13.30 16.47 -1.22
N ILE A 10 -14.00 16.33 -0.11
CA ILE A 10 -13.45 16.22 1.25
C ILE A 10 -12.94 14.80 1.54
N ALA A 11 -13.42 13.78 0.84
CA ALA A 11 -13.14 12.39 1.19
C ALA A 11 -11.65 11.98 1.08
N ALA A 12 -10.91 12.49 0.10
CA ALA A 12 -9.47 12.23 0.01
C ALA A 12 -8.66 13.01 1.05
N PHE A 13 -9.18 14.16 1.52
CA PHE A 13 -8.59 14.97 2.58
C PHE A 13 -9.05 14.49 3.97
N ALA A 14 -10.25 13.90 4.06
CA ALA A 14 -10.87 13.47 5.30
C ALA A 14 -10.40 12.08 5.76
N ALA A 15 -9.94 11.21 4.87
CA ALA A 15 -9.51 9.87 5.28
C ALA A 15 -8.23 9.88 6.13
N SER A 16 -7.33 10.86 5.93
CA SER A 16 -6.11 11.01 6.74
C SER A 16 -6.28 11.95 7.93
N SER A 17 -7.38 12.71 8.01
CA SER A 17 -7.63 13.73 9.04
C SER A 17 -8.98 13.58 9.75
N ALA A 18 -9.63 12.42 9.65
CA ALA A 18 -10.97 12.20 10.24
C ALA A 18 -11.03 12.52 11.75
N ASN A 19 -9.89 12.39 12.46
CA ASN A 19 -9.74 12.74 13.87
C ASN A 19 -8.78 13.92 14.11
N ALA A 20 -8.34 14.62 13.03
CA ALA A 20 -7.42 15.74 13.18
C ALA A 20 -8.08 16.92 13.89
N ALA A 21 -7.34 17.54 14.80
CA ALA A 21 -7.78 18.75 15.48
C ALA A 21 -7.62 19.97 14.58
N THR A 22 -8.69 20.70 14.33
CA THR A 22 -8.62 22.00 13.67
C THR A 22 -7.99 23.02 14.62
N VAL A 23 -6.76 23.44 14.32
CA VAL A 23 -6.02 24.41 15.14
C VAL A 23 -6.16 25.84 14.65
N TYR A 24 -6.63 26.03 13.43
CA TYR A 24 -6.93 27.35 12.86
C TYR A 24 -8.06 27.23 11.85
N ASP A 25 -9.05 28.10 11.98
CA ASP A 25 -10.14 28.26 11.02
C ASP A 25 -10.61 29.71 10.98
N LYS A 26 -10.15 30.46 9.98
CA LYS A 26 -10.52 31.86 9.80
C LYS A 26 -10.35 32.31 8.35
N ASN A 27 -11.30 33.13 7.88
CA ASN A 27 -11.25 33.77 6.58
C ASN A 27 -11.11 32.78 5.39
N GLY A 28 -11.76 31.61 5.46
CA GLY A 28 -11.69 30.58 4.43
C GLY A 28 -10.36 29.81 4.41
N THR A 29 -9.54 29.97 5.45
CA THR A 29 -8.29 29.20 5.65
C THR A 29 -8.45 28.32 6.88
N GLN A 30 -8.12 27.04 6.73
CA GLN A 30 -8.16 26.00 7.76
C GLN A 30 -6.80 25.33 7.86
N LEU A 31 -6.38 25.00 9.09
CA LEU A 31 -5.21 24.18 9.39
C LEU A 31 -5.60 23.11 10.40
N ASP A 32 -5.34 21.87 10.06
CA ASP A 32 -5.60 20.69 10.86
C ASP A 32 -4.28 20.00 11.21
N ILE A 33 -4.18 19.49 12.43
CA ILE A 33 -3.08 18.64 12.89
C ILE A 33 -3.70 17.34 13.36
N GLY A 34 -3.22 16.24 12.82
CA GLY A 34 -3.65 14.89 13.16
C GLY A 34 -2.46 13.96 13.34
N GLY A 35 -2.75 12.80 13.85
CA GLY A 35 -1.73 11.78 14.02
C GLY A 35 -2.21 10.60 14.85
N ARG A 36 -1.29 9.69 15.10
CA ARG A 36 -1.56 8.52 15.94
C ARG A 36 -0.33 8.12 16.74
N VAL A 37 -0.56 7.49 17.89
CA VAL A 37 0.45 6.77 18.66
C VAL A 37 -0.10 5.38 18.93
N GLN A 38 0.71 4.35 18.71
CA GLN A 38 0.30 2.97 18.94
C GLN A 38 1.40 2.15 19.60
N ALA A 39 0.96 1.11 20.30
CA ALA A 39 1.83 0.06 20.83
C ALA A 39 1.23 -1.28 20.44
N VAL A 40 2.03 -2.18 19.89
CA VAL A 40 1.60 -3.49 19.38
C VAL A 40 2.55 -4.55 19.93
N TRP A 41 2.00 -5.55 20.61
CA TRP A 41 2.72 -6.76 20.97
C TRP A 41 2.61 -7.76 19.81
N HIS A 42 3.73 -8.30 19.35
CA HIS A 42 3.82 -9.35 18.36
C HIS A 42 4.36 -10.65 18.98
N SER A 43 3.79 -11.78 18.60
CA SER A 43 4.23 -13.12 19.03
C SER A 43 5.59 -13.51 18.47
N ALA A 44 5.96 -12.93 17.31
CA ALA A 44 7.26 -13.06 16.67
C ALA A 44 7.58 -11.76 15.93
N ARG A 45 8.84 -11.36 15.92
CA ARG A 45 9.28 -10.19 15.13
C ARG A 45 9.21 -10.50 13.65
N TYR A 46 8.74 -9.54 12.89
CA TYR A 46 8.60 -9.66 11.44
C TYR A 46 9.93 -9.96 10.72
N ASN A 47 11.06 -9.51 11.28
CA ASN A 47 12.40 -9.64 10.69
C ASN A 47 13.36 -10.54 11.47
N SER A 48 12.93 -11.25 12.49
CA SER A 48 13.80 -12.18 13.22
C SER A 48 13.23 -13.59 13.20
N VAL A 49 13.22 -14.17 12.02
CA VAL A 49 12.83 -15.58 11.78
C VAL A 49 13.68 -16.57 12.60
N ALA A 50 14.85 -16.15 13.09
CA ALA A 50 15.78 -17.05 13.76
C ALA A 50 15.48 -17.37 15.22
N ASN A 51 14.71 -16.53 15.97
CA ASN A 51 14.61 -16.68 17.42
C ASN A 51 13.21 -16.58 18.03
N GLY A 52 12.15 -16.31 17.25
CA GLY A 52 10.77 -16.27 17.77
C GLY A 52 10.57 -15.28 18.91
N ASP A 53 11.35 -14.21 18.96
CA ASP A 53 11.34 -13.26 20.06
C ASP A 53 10.06 -12.40 20.03
N GLN A 54 9.33 -12.42 21.12
CA GLN A 54 8.19 -11.54 21.34
C GLN A 54 8.68 -10.11 21.55
N ALA A 55 7.96 -9.14 20.99
CA ALA A 55 8.30 -7.73 21.14
C ALA A 55 7.05 -6.87 21.32
N ILE A 56 7.21 -5.74 22.01
CA ILE A 56 6.27 -4.61 21.92
C ILE A 56 6.93 -3.57 21.04
N GLU A 57 6.27 -3.25 19.93
CA GLU A 57 6.67 -2.22 18.99
C GLU A 57 5.86 -0.97 19.26
N ASN A 58 6.52 0.19 19.23
CA ASN A 58 5.87 1.48 19.39
C ASN A 58 6.06 2.26 18.10
N SER A 59 5.00 2.86 17.60
CA SER A 59 5.09 3.75 16.45
C SER A 59 4.21 4.99 16.63
N ALA A 60 4.61 6.06 15.98
CA ALA A 60 3.86 7.31 15.96
C ALA A 60 3.83 7.88 14.54
N ARG A 61 2.72 8.51 14.19
CA ARG A 61 2.53 9.20 12.93
C ARG A 61 1.99 10.60 13.18
N LEU A 62 2.47 11.57 12.43
CA LEU A 62 2.01 12.95 12.48
C LEU A 62 1.61 13.41 11.08
N ASN A 63 0.50 14.12 10.94
CA ASN A 63 0.13 14.78 9.72
C ASN A 63 -0.31 16.23 9.96
N ILE A 64 -0.13 17.05 8.92
CA ILE A 64 -0.58 18.44 8.88
C ILE A 64 -1.29 18.65 7.55
N ALA A 65 -2.49 19.22 7.61
CA ALA A 65 -3.32 19.55 6.47
C ALA A 65 -3.70 21.03 6.49
N GLY A 66 -3.49 21.73 5.39
CA GLY A 66 -3.90 23.12 5.23
C GLY A 66 -4.77 23.31 4.01
N ARG A 67 -5.84 24.13 4.13
CA ARG A 67 -6.74 24.46 3.03
C ARG A 67 -7.07 25.94 3.06
N THR A 68 -7.17 26.56 1.87
CA THR A 68 -7.61 27.95 1.72
C THR A 68 -8.48 28.12 0.47
N GLU A 69 -9.52 28.92 0.56
CA GLU A 69 -10.33 29.28 -0.61
C GLU A 69 -9.51 30.26 -1.48
N ILE A 70 -9.34 29.94 -2.77
CA ILE A 70 -8.65 30.78 -3.76
C ILE A 70 -9.66 31.59 -4.56
N ALA A 71 -10.79 30.97 -4.92
CA ALA A 71 -11.90 31.57 -5.64
C ALA A 71 -13.18 30.83 -5.30
N ASN A 72 -14.33 31.36 -5.67
CA ASN A 72 -15.63 30.73 -5.38
C ASN A 72 -15.69 29.28 -5.89
N GLY A 73 -15.70 28.33 -4.96
CA GLY A 73 -15.72 26.89 -5.23
C GLY A 73 -14.39 26.29 -5.67
N ILE A 74 -13.28 27.02 -5.55
CA ILE A 74 -11.92 26.55 -5.81
C ILE A 74 -11.07 26.76 -4.56
N SER A 75 -10.39 25.72 -4.11
CA SER A 75 -9.52 25.80 -2.93
C SER A 75 -8.13 25.24 -3.24
N GLY A 76 -7.09 25.91 -2.72
CA GLY A 76 -5.77 25.34 -2.63
C GLY A 76 -5.60 24.58 -1.33
N PHE A 77 -4.84 23.50 -1.33
CA PHE A 77 -4.56 22.71 -0.14
C PHE A 77 -3.14 22.14 -0.15
N GLY A 78 -2.63 21.81 1.02
CA GLY A 78 -1.38 21.09 1.20
C GLY A 78 -1.52 20.03 2.28
N PHE A 79 -0.82 18.93 2.13
CA PHE A 79 -0.81 17.82 3.07
C PHE A 79 0.60 17.30 3.24
N THR A 80 0.95 16.93 4.46
CA THR A 80 2.18 16.20 4.75
C THR A 80 1.94 15.23 5.90
N GLU A 81 2.48 14.02 5.75
CA GLU A 81 2.45 12.96 6.75
C GLU A 81 3.84 12.35 6.91
N TRP A 82 4.20 12.09 8.15
CA TRP A 82 5.45 11.44 8.55
C TRP A 82 5.19 10.26 9.48
N ASP A 83 5.98 9.20 9.35
CA ASP A 83 6.26 8.29 10.46
C ASP A 83 7.23 9.00 11.40
N ALA A 84 6.77 9.28 12.61
CA ALA A 84 7.48 10.17 13.54
C ALA A 84 8.42 9.41 14.48
N ALA A 85 8.12 8.14 14.75
CA ALA A 85 8.97 7.24 15.52
C ALA A 85 8.54 5.81 15.24
N ASP A 86 9.53 4.92 15.19
CA ASP A 86 9.32 3.48 15.09
C ASP A 86 10.53 2.79 15.75
N ASN A 87 10.30 1.87 16.68
CA ASN A 87 11.40 1.20 17.36
C ASN A 87 11.53 -0.28 17.03
N ASN A 88 10.63 -0.87 16.22
CA ASN A 88 10.69 -2.29 15.82
C ASN A 88 11.08 -3.25 16.96
N GLY A 89 10.70 -2.93 18.21
CA GLY A 89 11.05 -3.69 19.41
C GLY A 89 12.53 -3.64 19.79
N THR A 90 13.30 -2.65 19.34
CA THR A 90 14.70 -2.40 19.76
C THR A 90 14.81 -1.10 20.54
N GLU A 91 15.88 -0.93 21.35
CA GLU A 91 16.21 0.35 21.99
C GLU A 91 16.76 1.39 21.02
N ASN A 92 17.09 0.97 19.80
CA ASN A 92 17.52 1.87 18.74
C ASN A 92 16.27 2.37 18.02
N PHE A 93 15.75 3.52 18.44
CA PHE A 93 14.80 4.27 17.63
C PHE A 93 15.54 4.68 16.35
N HIS A 94 15.00 4.28 15.21
CA HIS A 94 15.40 4.93 13.98
C HIS A 94 14.92 6.38 14.08
N ASP A 95 15.84 7.30 14.33
CA ASP A 95 15.62 8.75 14.51
C ASP A 95 15.11 9.43 13.24
N THR A 96 14.36 8.73 12.42
CA THR A 96 13.95 9.20 11.12
C THR A 96 12.50 9.60 11.14
N PHE A 97 12.31 10.90 11.07
CA PHE A 97 11.07 11.50 10.66
C PHE A 97 10.92 11.21 9.16
N GLU A 98 10.38 10.05 8.80
CA GLU A 98 10.27 9.63 7.41
C GLU A 98 9.01 10.19 6.76
N THR A 99 9.19 10.88 5.63
CA THR A 99 8.08 11.43 4.87
C THR A 99 7.31 10.31 4.18
N ARG A 100 6.07 10.11 4.56
CA ARG A 100 5.11 9.21 3.90
C ARG A 100 4.51 9.88 2.67
N GLU A 101 3.72 10.92 2.89
CA GLU A 101 3.14 11.74 1.84
C GLU A 101 3.47 13.22 2.04
N GLN A 102 3.68 13.92 0.93
CA GLN A 102 3.90 15.36 0.93
C GLN A 102 3.48 15.93 -0.42
N TYR A 103 2.38 16.63 -0.46
CA TYR A 103 1.86 17.19 -1.71
C TYR A 103 1.10 18.49 -1.49
N VAL A 104 0.98 19.25 -2.57
CA VAL A 104 0.12 20.42 -2.70
C VAL A 104 -0.90 20.19 -3.80
N GLY A 105 -2.07 20.78 -3.71
CA GLY A 105 -3.10 20.57 -4.72
C GLY A 105 -4.11 21.70 -4.83
N VAL A 106 -4.95 21.60 -5.85
CA VAL A 106 -6.09 22.47 -6.09
C VAL A 106 -7.34 21.61 -6.26
N ASP A 107 -8.35 21.96 -5.50
CA ASP A 107 -9.69 21.40 -5.61
C ASP A 107 -10.57 22.34 -6.45
N PHE A 108 -11.01 21.86 -7.59
CA PHE A 108 -11.89 22.56 -8.53
C PHE A 108 -13.38 22.24 -8.30
N GLY A 109 -13.72 21.75 -7.11
CA GLY A 109 -15.06 21.35 -6.73
C GLY A 109 -15.58 20.21 -7.62
N LYS A 110 -16.68 20.41 -8.31
CA LYS A 110 -17.29 19.39 -9.19
C LYS A 110 -16.41 18.90 -10.35
N PHE A 111 -15.31 19.56 -10.61
CA PHE A 111 -14.36 19.18 -11.66
C PHE A 111 -13.18 18.35 -11.14
N GLY A 112 -13.19 18.01 -9.85
CA GLY A 112 -12.17 17.15 -9.24
C GLY A 112 -10.98 17.91 -8.70
N THR A 113 -9.94 17.16 -8.34
CA THR A 113 -8.71 17.67 -7.69
C THR A 113 -7.49 17.33 -8.52
N VAL A 114 -6.50 18.24 -8.49
CA VAL A 114 -5.15 17.99 -8.99
C VAL A 114 -4.18 18.13 -7.83
N THR A 115 -3.31 17.14 -7.63
CA THR A 115 -2.25 17.15 -6.62
C THR A 115 -0.89 16.97 -7.28
N ALA A 116 0.17 17.51 -6.65
CA ALA A 116 1.54 17.32 -7.08
C ALA A 116 2.47 17.18 -5.87
N GLY A 117 3.33 16.15 -5.86
CA GLY A 117 4.28 15.91 -4.78
C GLY A 117 4.66 14.44 -4.63
N ARG A 118 4.87 14.01 -3.37
CA ARG A 118 5.06 12.61 -3.00
C ARG A 118 3.71 12.02 -2.59
N THR A 119 3.19 11.11 -3.38
CA THR A 119 1.91 10.45 -3.13
C THR A 119 1.82 9.13 -3.91
N TYR A 120 0.74 8.40 -3.71
CA TYR A 120 0.43 7.19 -4.47
C TYR A 120 -0.02 7.52 -5.90
N ASP A 121 0.12 6.55 -6.78
CA ASP A 121 -0.50 6.59 -8.09
C ASP A 121 -2.02 6.29 -8.04
N ALA A 122 -2.68 6.26 -9.21
CA ALA A 122 -4.12 6.07 -9.26
C ALA A 122 -4.55 4.63 -8.93
N VAL A 123 -3.69 3.61 -9.11
CA VAL A 123 -4.03 2.21 -8.87
C VAL A 123 -4.22 1.91 -7.38
N LYS A 124 -3.54 2.66 -6.49
CA LYS A 124 -3.68 2.48 -5.03
C LYS A 124 -5.15 2.44 -4.57
N SER A 125 -6.02 3.29 -5.14
CA SER A 125 -7.44 3.31 -4.78
C SER A 125 -8.24 2.06 -5.18
N VAL A 126 -7.66 1.18 -5.98
CA VAL A 126 -8.22 -0.15 -6.29
C VAL A 126 -7.75 -1.17 -5.25
N ILE A 127 -6.44 -1.25 -5.02
CA ILE A 127 -5.86 -2.28 -4.15
C ILE A 127 -6.16 -2.06 -2.67
N GLU A 128 -6.34 -0.82 -2.21
CA GLU A 128 -6.68 -0.50 -0.81
C GLU A 128 -8.07 -0.96 -0.36
N THR A 129 -8.90 -1.48 -1.28
CA THR A 129 -10.27 -1.93 -0.94
C THR A 129 -10.31 -3.15 -0.02
N THR A 130 -9.23 -3.90 0.08
CA THR A 130 -9.05 -5.05 0.97
C THR A 130 -8.08 -4.79 2.12
N ASP A 131 -7.53 -3.59 2.23
CA ASP A 131 -6.63 -3.14 3.29
C ASP A 131 -7.42 -2.83 4.58
N ILE A 132 -7.85 -3.88 5.29
CA ILE A 132 -8.73 -3.80 6.47
C ILE A 132 -8.12 -4.39 7.76
N PHE A 133 -6.92 -4.92 7.67
CA PHE A 133 -6.15 -5.47 8.79
C PHE A 133 -5.10 -4.47 9.26
N GLU A 134 -4.65 -4.59 10.50
CA GLU A 134 -3.71 -3.62 11.09
C GLU A 134 -2.24 -4.03 10.99
N ASP A 135 -1.96 -5.32 11.20
CA ASP A 135 -0.59 -5.81 11.32
C ASP A 135 -0.20 -6.86 10.27
N TYR A 136 -1.13 -7.72 9.87
CA TYR A 136 -0.82 -8.91 9.08
C TYR A 136 -1.52 -8.98 7.73
N GLY A 137 -2.17 -7.91 7.30
CA GLY A 137 -2.84 -7.81 6.01
C GLY A 137 -1.90 -7.50 4.85
N CYS A 138 -2.51 -7.28 3.69
CA CYS A 138 -1.87 -6.78 2.47
C CYS A 138 -0.86 -7.74 1.79
N VAL A 139 -0.84 -9.02 2.15
CA VAL A 139 0.06 -10.00 1.52
C VAL A 139 -0.24 -10.16 0.02
N GLY A 140 -1.51 -10.04 -0.38
CA GLY A 140 -1.92 -10.09 -1.78
C GLY A 140 -1.80 -8.76 -2.53
N GLN A 141 -1.41 -7.67 -1.87
CA GLN A 141 -1.21 -6.37 -2.51
C GLN A 141 0.23 -6.25 -2.98
N VAL A 142 0.50 -6.56 -4.25
CA VAL A 142 1.87 -6.55 -4.79
C VAL A 142 2.42 -5.14 -5.00
N GLY A 143 1.61 -4.10 -4.81
CA GLY A 143 1.95 -2.69 -4.95
C GLY A 143 1.57 -1.78 -3.79
N SER A 144 1.44 -2.31 -2.57
CA SER A 144 0.80 -1.59 -1.47
C SER A 144 1.48 -0.29 -1.03
N ASP A 145 2.78 -0.13 -1.20
CA ASP A 145 3.53 0.99 -0.62
C ASP A 145 4.26 1.89 -1.63
N ASP A 146 3.72 2.01 -2.82
CA ASP A 146 4.31 2.74 -3.95
C ASP A 146 4.10 4.26 -3.91
N ARG A 147 4.41 4.90 -2.80
CA ARG A 147 4.46 6.36 -2.72
C ARG A 147 5.71 6.88 -3.43
N ARG A 148 5.52 7.71 -4.44
CA ARG A 148 6.62 8.25 -5.25
C ARG A 148 6.62 9.77 -5.28
N SER A 149 7.80 10.36 -5.12
CA SER A 149 8.02 11.79 -5.36
C SER A 149 7.85 12.12 -6.85
N GLY A 150 7.55 13.38 -7.15
CA GLY A 150 7.38 13.81 -8.54
C GLY A 150 6.11 13.30 -9.21
N THR A 151 5.09 12.95 -8.43
CA THR A 151 3.80 12.49 -8.95
C THR A 151 2.82 13.66 -9.09
N VAL A 152 2.18 13.77 -10.24
CA VAL A 152 0.99 14.60 -10.45
C VAL A 152 -0.20 13.68 -10.59
N ARG A 153 -1.27 13.92 -9.82
CA ARG A 153 -2.46 13.07 -9.79
C ARG A 153 -3.72 13.92 -9.96
N TYR A 154 -4.65 13.44 -10.78
CA TYR A 154 -6.00 13.93 -10.92
C TYR A 154 -6.98 12.92 -10.37
N ASN A 155 -7.95 13.37 -9.58
CA ASN A 155 -9.07 12.57 -9.10
C ASN A 155 -10.37 13.31 -9.35
N TRP A 156 -11.38 12.56 -9.76
CA TRP A 156 -12.75 13.03 -9.94
C TRP A 156 -13.75 11.98 -9.48
N SER A 157 -14.78 12.44 -8.76
CA SER A 157 -15.88 11.57 -8.33
C SER A 157 -17.22 12.25 -8.64
N GLY A 158 -18.17 11.48 -9.12
CA GLY A 158 -19.50 11.98 -9.39
C GLY A 158 -20.43 10.93 -9.98
N TYR A 159 -21.71 11.01 -9.64
CA TYR A 159 -22.76 10.10 -10.15
C TYR A 159 -22.49 8.62 -9.88
N GLY A 160 -21.78 8.31 -8.80
CA GLY A 160 -21.33 6.94 -8.47
C GLY A 160 -20.05 6.52 -9.18
N PHE A 161 -19.49 7.31 -10.08
CA PHE A 161 -18.20 7.05 -10.72
C PHE A 161 -17.04 7.69 -9.97
N ASP A 162 -15.90 6.99 -9.95
CA ASP A 162 -14.62 7.48 -9.49
C ASP A 162 -13.62 7.32 -10.63
N LEU A 163 -12.90 8.39 -10.95
CA LEU A 163 -11.85 8.38 -11.98
C LEU A 163 -10.56 8.93 -11.40
N GLY A 164 -9.47 8.25 -11.67
CA GLY A 164 -8.12 8.68 -11.28
C GLY A 164 -7.15 8.57 -12.44
N ALA A 165 -6.23 9.51 -12.52
CA ALA A 165 -5.08 9.45 -13.41
C ALA A 165 -3.86 10.03 -12.73
N SER A 166 -2.70 9.44 -12.95
CA SER A 166 -1.44 10.01 -12.46
C SER A 166 -0.34 9.96 -13.50
N TYR A 167 0.59 10.89 -13.37
CA TYR A 167 1.85 10.90 -14.11
C TYR A 167 2.99 11.12 -13.13
N GLY A 168 3.98 10.24 -13.15
CA GLY A 168 5.21 10.34 -12.37
C GLY A 168 6.37 10.79 -13.25
N PHE A 169 7.08 11.82 -12.79
CA PHE A 169 8.34 12.27 -13.37
C PHE A 169 9.49 11.36 -12.93
N ALA A 170 10.67 11.61 -13.49
CA ALA A 170 11.85 10.83 -13.16
C ALA A 170 12.17 10.88 -11.66
N VAL A 171 12.45 9.71 -11.08
CA VAL A 171 12.86 9.55 -9.69
C VAL A 171 13.79 8.35 -9.57
N ASN A 172 14.87 8.52 -8.81
CA ASN A 172 15.82 7.46 -8.55
C ASN A 172 15.50 6.71 -7.26
N ASN A 173 15.89 5.44 -7.21
CA ASN A 173 15.78 4.60 -6.03
C ASN A 173 14.33 4.48 -5.50
N ALA A 174 13.36 4.44 -6.41
CA ALA A 174 11.94 4.33 -6.06
C ALA A 174 11.56 2.87 -5.79
N ALA A 175 10.79 2.62 -4.73
CA ALA A 175 10.22 1.32 -4.47
C ALA A 175 9.21 0.94 -5.58
N VAL A 176 9.28 -0.29 -6.09
CA VAL A 176 8.41 -0.82 -7.13
C VAL A 176 7.98 -2.27 -6.87
N GLY A 177 8.43 -2.86 -5.77
CA GLY A 177 8.16 -4.25 -5.42
C GLY A 177 7.10 -4.40 -4.34
N GLY A 178 6.43 -5.54 -4.32
CA GLY A 178 5.55 -5.99 -3.25
C GLY A 178 6.30 -6.82 -2.19
N SER A 179 5.56 -7.43 -1.28
CA SER A 179 6.09 -8.18 -0.13
C SER A 179 7.01 -9.37 -0.46
N LEU A 180 6.96 -9.91 -1.68
CA LEU A 180 7.87 -10.97 -2.15
C LEU A 180 9.14 -10.44 -2.82
N ALA A 181 9.24 -9.16 -3.12
CA ALA A 181 10.42 -8.58 -3.78
C ALA A 181 11.62 -8.39 -2.84
N GLY A 182 11.72 -9.18 -1.79
CA GLY A 182 12.90 -9.40 -0.95
C GLY A 182 13.35 -8.25 -0.05
N GLY A 183 13.42 -8.51 1.26
CA GLY A 183 14.17 -7.76 2.25
C GLY A 183 13.83 -6.27 2.45
N ASP A 184 14.44 -5.66 3.45
CA ASP A 184 14.31 -4.23 3.80
C ASP A 184 14.66 -3.25 2.65
N ASP A 185 15.34 -3.72 1.62
CA ASP A 185 15.65 -2.96 0.39
C ASP A 185 14.66 -3.21 -0.76
N GLY A 186 13.52 -3.85 -0.53
CA GLY A 186 12.50 -4.27 -1.51
C GLY A 186 12.63 -3.57 -2.85
N GLY A 187 12.44 -4.26 -3.95
CA GLY A 187 12.77 -3.84 -5.30
C GLY A 187 12.75 -2.35 -5.56
N LYS A 188 13.91 -1.77 -5.80
CA LYS A 188 14.07 -0.34 -6.09
C LYS A 188 14.49 -0.14 -7.55
N MET A 189 13.87 0.84 -8.20
CA MET A 189 14.07 1.14 -9.62
C MET A 189 14.40 2.61 -9.82
N ASN A 190 15.29 2.90 -10.77
CA ASN A 190 15.44 4.26 -11.30
C ASN A 190 14.40 4.50 -12.39
N ILE A 191 13.38 5.27 -12.07
CA ILE A 191 12.23 5.55 -12.93
C ILE A 191 12.53 6.74 -13.83
N ASN A 192 12.29 6.60 -15.13
CA ASN A 192 12.29 7.71 -16.08
C ASN A 192 10.96 8.47 -16.05
N ASN A 193 9.86 7.73 -16.18
CA ASN A 193 8.51 8.25 -16.03
C ASN A 193 7.54 7.10 -15.76
N SER A 194 6.35 7.46 -15.27
CA SER A 194 5.27 6.52 -15.07
C SER A 194 3.92 7.17 -15.38
N PHE A 195 2.92 6.35 -15.68
CA PHE A 195 1.54 6.80 -15.69
C PHE A 195 0.63 5.72 -15.10
N SER A 196 -0.46 6.14 -14.52
CA SER A 196 -1.52 5.23 -14.11
C SER A 196 -2.90 5.83 -14.35
N VAL A 197 -3.89 4.96 -14.51
CA VAL A 197 -5.29 5.32 -14.62
C VAL A 197 -6.14 4.34 -13.80
N MET A 198 -7.24 4.82 -13.25
CA MET A 198 -8.24 3.99 -12.62
C MET A 198 -9.65 4.48 -12.94
N ALA A 199 -10.60 3.56 -12.96
CA ALA A 199 -12.03 3.84 -13.01
C ALA A 199 -12.76 2.94 -12.04
N GLY A 200 -13.75 3.50 -11.36
CA GLY A 200 -14.64 2.80 -10.45
C GLY A 200 -16.09 3.23 -10.63
N TRP A 201 -16.98 2.38 -10.17
CA TRP A 201 -18.40 2.70 -10.06
C TRP A 201 -18.99 2.05 -8.81
N THR A 202 -19.78 2.84 -8.08
CA THR A 202 -20.47 2.42 -6.86
C THR A 202 -21.98 2.58 -7.06
N SER A 203 -22.71 1.49 -6.83
CA SER A 203 -24.17 1.47 -6.93
C SER A 203 -24.83 2.23 -5.76
N PRO A 204 -26.10 2.59 -5.85
CA PRO A 204 -26.97 2.76 -4.68
C PRO A 204 -26.98 1.48 -3.85
N ASP A 205 -27.50 1.57 -2.61
CA ASP A 205 -27.61 0.40 -1.73
C ASP A 205 -28.37 -0.75 -2.38
N VAL A 206 -27.73 -1.93 -2.31
CA VAL A 206 -28.28 -3.22 -2.75
C VAL A 206 -28.24 -4.16 -1.55
N LEU A 207 -29.39 -4.54 -1.03
CA LEU A 207 -29.58 -5.35 0.18
C LEU A 207 -28.98 -4.67 1.43
N PHE A 208 -27.73 -4.98 1.78
CA PHE A 208 -27.09 -4.49 3.00
C PHE A 208 -26.06 -3.37 2.75
N GLY A 209 -25.94 -2.88 1.51
CA GLY A 209 -25.07 -1.75 1.19
C GLY A 209 -24.73 -1.64 -0.29
N PRO A 210 -23.89 -0.66 -0.68
CA PRO A 210 -23.55 -0.45 -2.08
C PRO A 210 -22.63 -1.56 -2.61
N ILE A 211 -22.71 -1.83 -3.91
CA ILE A 211 -21.72 -2.62 -4.65
C ILE A 211 -20.78 -1.65 -5.35
N SER A 212 -19.47 -1.82 -5.17
CA SER A 212 -18.46 -1.05 -5.88
C SER A 212 -17.58 -1.96 -6.72
N VAL A 213 -17.27 -1.54 -7.94
CA VAL A 213 -16.29 -2.18 -8.82
C VAL A 213 -15.27 -1.15 -9.23
N LYS A 214 -13.98 -1.52 -9.17
CA LYS A 214 -12.86 -0.65 -9.54
C LYS A 214 -11.87 -1.44 -10.37
N ALA A 215 -11.21 -0.77 -11.30
CA ALA A 215 -10.08 -1.33 -12.05
C ALA A 215 -9.05 -0.23 -12.34
N GLY A 216 -7.78 -0.62 -12.41
CA GLY A 216 -6.68 0.30 -12.67
C GLY A 216 -5.56 -0.36 -13.45
N TYR A 217 -4.77 0.49 -14.08
CA TYR A 217 -3.58 0.10 -14.82
C TYR A 217 -2.47 1.11 -14.58
N ALA A 218 -1.25 0.62 -14.35
CA ALA A 218 -0.05 1.44 -14.28
C ALA A 218 1.05 0.92 -15.20
N TYR A 219 1.87 1.84 -15.67
CA TYR A 219 3.08 1.58 -16.43
C TYR A 219 4.22 2.43 -15.90
N ILE A 220 5.34 1.80 -15.60
CA ILE A 220 6.58 2.46 -15.20
C ILE A 220 7.65 2.14 -16.23
N ARG A 221 8.34 3.17 -16.69
CA ARG A 221 9.51 3.06 -17.54
C ARG A 221 10.77 3.33 -16.73
N GLY A 222 11.72 2.39 -16.74
CA GLY A 222 13.05 2.55 -16.16
C GLY A 222 13.93 3.52 -16.93
N GLN A 223 14.95 4.04 -16.25
CA GLN A 223 16.04 4.76 -16.89
C GLN A 223 16.96 3.74 -17.60
N ASN A 224 17.47 4.10 -18.78
CA ASN A 224 18.35 3.24 -19.57
C ASN A 224 19.83 3.39 -19.16
N ASP A 225 20.12 3.95 -18.02
CA ASP A 225 21.48 4.11 -17.52
C ASP A 225 21.86 2.95 -16.58
N ASN A 226 23.10 2.52 -16.65
CA ASN A 226 23.69 1.44 -15.85
C ASN A 226 23.69 1.74 -14.32
N GLY A 227 22.94 2.73 -13.84
CA GLY A 227 22.82 3.14 -12.47
C GLY A 227 21.57 2.61 -11.74
N GLY A 228 20.71 1.84 -12.40
CA GLY A 228 19.56 1.19 -11.78
C GLY A 228 20.03 0.10 -10.81
N LYS A 229 19.60 0.16 -9.54
CA LYS A 229 19.75 -1.00 -8.66
C LYS A 229 18.85 -2.12 -9.18
N SER A 230 19.45 -3.27 -9.38
CA SER A 230 18.76 -4.48 -9.78
C SER A 230 17.92 -5.01 -8.61
N LEU A 231 16.76 -5.61 -8.90
CA LEU A 231 16.01 -6.41 -7.92
C LEU A 231 16.77 -7.68 -7.51
N ILE A 232 17.75 -8.10 -8.32
CA ILE A 232 18.61 -9.25 -8.08
C ILE A 232 20.05 -8.73 -8.11
N ASP A 233 20.68 -8.57 -6.96
CA ASP A 233 22.07 -8.15 -6.88
C ASP A 233 23.01 -9.25 -7.44
N ALA A 234 24.03 -8.82 -8.20
CA ALA A 234 25.08 -9.73 -8.65
C ALA A 234 25.82 -10.30 -7.45
N LYS A 235 25.86 -11.62 -7.34
CA LYS A 235 26.67 -12.33 -6.35
C LYS A 235 27.87 -12.97 -7.04
N TYR A 236 29.02 -12.91 -6.38
CA TYR A 236 30.26 -13.53 -6.84
C TYR A 236 30.69 -14.57 -5.83
N ASP A 237 31.33 -15.66 -6.29
CA ASP A 237 31.98 -16.63 -5.39
C ASP A 237 33.30 -16.08 -4.82
N ASP A 238 33.93 -16.86 -3.93
CA ASP A 238 35.20 -16.52 -3.30
C ASP A 238 36.35 -16.39 -4.30
N ASP A 239 36.24 -16.96 -5.48
CA ASP A 239 37.21 -16.90 -6.59
C ASP A 239 36.91 -15.76 -7.57
N GLY A 240 35.81 -14.96 -7.32
CA GLY A 240 35.40 -13.83 -8.13
C GLY A 240 34.64 -14.24 -9.41
N ALA A 241 34.17 -15.47 -9.52
CA ALA A 241 33.29 -15.89 -10.59
C ALA A 241 31.85 -15.42 -10.29
N LEU A 242 31.16 -14.92 -11.33
CA LEU A 242 29.81 -14.41 -11.21
C LEU A 242 28.84 -15.56 -10.90
N LEU A 243 28.22 -15.55 -9.73
CA LEU A 243 27.24 -16.54 -9.29
C LEU A 243 25.81 -16.15 -9.70
N SER A 244 25.56 -14.84 -9.87
CA SER A 244 24.29 -14.32 -10.38
C SER A 244 24.52 -13.00 -11.11
N TYR A 245 23.65 -12.69 -12.05
CA TYR A 245 23.74 -11.48 -12.88
C TYR A 245 23.08 -10.28 -12.17
N ALA A 246 23.61 -9.07 -12.39
CA ALA A 246 22.93 -7.84 -12.04
C ALA A 246 21.93 -7.51 -13.17
N TYR A 247 20.65 -7.47 -12.85
CA TYR A 247 19.60 -7.12 -13.79
C TYR A 247 19.15 -5.69 -13.56
N SER A 248 18.92 -4.94 -14.61
CA SER A 248 18.32 -3.62 -14.54
C SER A 248 16.87 -3.65 -15.01
N ASP A 249 15.96 -3.09 -14.21
CA ASP A 249 14.55 -3.00 -14.56
C ASP A 249 14.34 -2.04 -15.74
N ARG A 250 13.81 -2.55 -16.85
CA ARG A 250 13.43 -1.74 -18.02
C ARG A 250 12.06 -1.13 -17.89
N ASN A 251 11.09 -1.92 -17.47
CA ASN A 251 9.72 -1.46 -17.25
C ASN A 251 8.94 -2.38 -16.31
N MET A 252 7.89 -1.82 -15.75
CA MET A 252 6.89 -2.54 -14.97
C MET A 252 5.50 -2.20 -15.50
N ARG A 253 4.63 -3.19 -15.53
CA ARG A 253 3.21 -3.05 -15.84
C ARG A 253 2.42 -3.63 -14.69
N GLU A 254 1.36 -2.93 -14.30
CA GLU A 254 0.46 -3.35 -13.23
C GLU A 254 -0.98 -3.29 -13.71
N PHE A 255 -1.77 -4.26 -13.30
CA PHE A 255 -3.21 -4.27 -13.46
C PHE A 255 -3.84 -4.70 -12.15
N ALA A 256 -4.78 -3.89 -11.65
CA ALA A 256 -5.56 -4.21 -10.46
C ALA A 256 -7.05 -4.11 -10.75
N ALA A 257 -7.84 -4.96 -10.08
CA ALA A 257 -9.29 -4.93 -10.12
C ALA A 257 -9.87 -5.33 -8.77
N ALA A 258 -10.98 -4.71 -8.37
CA ALA A 258 -11.65 -5.02 -7.12
C ALA A 258 -13.17 -4.93 -7.25
N ILE A 259 -13.84 -5.76 -6.46
CA ILE A 259 -15.27 -5.68 -6.22
C ILE A 259 -15.54 -5.71 -4.71
N THR A 260 -16.38 -4.81 -4.22
CA THR A 260 -16.79 -4.78 -2.83
C THR A 260 -18.31 -4.71 -2.70
N TRP A 261 -18.84 -5.14 -1.57
CA TRP A 261 -20.26 -5.04 -1.24
C TRP A 261 -20.42 -4.75 0.25
N GLY A 262 -21.17 -3.70 0.58
CA GLY A 262 -21.42 -3.24 1.92
C GLY A 262 -20.58 -2.04 2.35
N SER A 263 -20.46 -1.82 3.67
CA SER A 263 -19.69 -0.74 4.30
C SER A 263 -18.82 -1.28 5.43
N LEU A 264 -17.63 -0.73 5.57
CA LEU A 264 -16.74 -1.03 6.69
C LEU A 264 -17.22 -0.40 8.01
N ASP A 265 -18.00 0.70 7.92
CA ASP A 265 -18.41 1.47 9.10
C ASP A 265 -19.55 0.80 9.88
N SER A 266 -20.39 -0.02 9.21
CA SER A 266 -21.54 -0.67 9.84
C SER A 266 -22.04 -1.87 9.06
N GLY A 267 -22.39 -2.95 9.76
CA GLY A 267 -22.93 -4.17 9.16
C GLY A 267 -21.88 -4.97 8.40
N LEU A 268 -22.32 -5.63 7.33
CA LEU A 268 -21.49 -6.53 6.54
C LEU A 268 -20.73 -5.79 5.43
N TYR A 269 -19.45 -6.08 5.32
CA TYR A 269 -18.60 -5.73 4.18
C TYR A 269 -17.94 -6.97 3.62
N MET A 270 -17.88 -7.08 2.31
CA MET A 270 -17.14 -8.11 1.59
C MET A 270 -16.35 -7.46 0.47
N GLY A 271 -15.13 -7.93 0.25
CA GLY A 271 -14.27 -7.43 -0.83
C GLY A 271 -13.44 -8.55 -1.44
N VAL A 272 -13.21 -8.45 -2.74
CA VAL A 272 -12.23 -9.26 -3.47
C VAL A 272 -11.41 -8.33 -4.35
N MET A 273 -10.11 -8.48 -4.29
CA MET A 273 -9.15 -7.69 -5.05
C MET A 273 -8.16 -8.63 -5.75
N PHE A 274 -7.77 -8.26 -6.95
CA PHE A 274 -6.65 -8.80 -7.71
C PHE A 274 -5.66 -7.69 -8.00
N ASP A 275 -4.37 -7.96 -7.79
CA ASP A 275 -3.26 -7.07 -8.17
C ASP A 275 -2.17 -7.90 -8.85
N GLY A 276 -1.69 -7.46 -10.01
CA GLY A 276 -0.70 -8.19 -10.77
C GLY A 276 0.34 -7.26 -11.40
N ARG A 277 1.61 -7.57 -11.19
CA ARG A 277 2.75 -6.85 -11.75
C ARG A 277 3.60 -7.75 -12.63
N ARG A 278 4.03 -7.22 -13.75
CA ARG A 278 5.04 -7.84 -14.62
C ARG A 278 6.19 -6.88 -14.84
N PHE A 279 7.38 -7.37 -14.57
CA PHE A 279 8.64 -6.67 -14.77
C PHE A 279 9.38 -7.23 -15.98
N SER A 280 9.97 -6.34 -16.78
CA SER A 280 10.96 -6.66 -17.78
C SER A 280 12.31 -6.17 -17.29
N VAL A 281 13.29 -7.06 -17.28
CA VAL A 281 14.65 -6.78 -16.79
C VAL A 281 15.66 -7.09 -17.88
N ASP A 282 16.79 -6.37 -17.88
CA ASP A 282 17.91 -6.54 -18.80
C ASP A 282 19.09 -7.14 -18.03
N ASP A 283 19.69 -8.20 -18.55
CA ASP A 283 20.85 -8.86 -17.98
C ASP A 283 22.19 -8.14 -18.24
N GLY A 284 22.17 -6.97 -18.88
CA GLY A 284 23.37 -6.19 -19.19
C GLY A 284 24.16 -6.71 -20.40
N ILE A 285 23.83 -7.87 -20.95
CA ILE A 285 24.46 -8.48 -22.14
C ILE A 285 23.49 -8.55 -23.33
N GLY A 286 22.27 -8.06 -23.16
CA GLY A 286 21.31 -7.86 -24.25
C GLY A 286 20.12 -8.81 -24.24
N ASN A 287 19.96 -9.67 -23.22
CA ASN A 287 18.76 -10.49 -23.07
C ASN A 287 17.74 -9.79 -22.17
N GLU A 288 16.46 -9.97 -22.51
CA GLU A 288 15.33 -9.49 -21.72
C GLU A 288 14.67 -10.67 -21.03
N HIS A 289 14.56 -10.58 -19.71
CA HIS A 289 13.89 -11.56 -18.86
C HIS A 289 12.63 -10.96 -18.25
N HIS A 290 11.76 -11.83 -17.79
CA HIS A 290 10.51 -11.39 -17.17
C HIS A 290 10.31 -12.09 -15.84
N TYR A 291 9.79 -11.36 -14.87
CA TYR A 291 9.20 -11.95 -13.68
C TYR A 291 7.85 -11.28 -13.39
N SER A 292 7.00 -11.97 -12.67
CA SER A 292 5.67 -11.49 -12.36
C SER A 292 5.29 -11.76 -10.91
N LEU A 293 4.61 -10.80 -10.32
CA LEU A 293 3.93 -10.91 -9.04
C LEU A 293 2.43 -10.91 -9.28
N LYS A 294 1.69 -11.78 -8.61
CA LYS A 294 0.23 -11.85 -8.70
C LYS A 294 -0.32 -11.98 -7.30
N GLY A 295 -1.22 -11.10 -6.93
CA GLY A 295 -1.88 -11.08 -5.65
C GLY A 295 -3.40 -11.18 -5.77
N VAL A 296 -4.01 -11.86 -4.81
CA VAL A 296 -5.47 -11.93 -4.65
C VAL A 296 -5.76 -11.79 -3.17
N GLU A 297 -6.72 -10.95 -2.84
CA GLU A 297 -7.28 -10.86 -1.50
C GLU A 297 -8.78 -11.00 -1.53
N ALA A 298 -9.31 -11.75 -0.59
CA ALA A 298 -10.74 -11.83 -0.31
C ALA A 298 -10.96 -11.55 1.17
N VAL A 299 -11.83 -10.61 1.49
CA VAL A 299 -12.07 -10.17 2.87
C VAL A 299 -13.55 -10.13 3.19
N VAL A 300 -13.87 -10.40 4.45
CA VAL A 300 -15.19 -10.19 5.03
C VAL A 300 -15.02 -9.48 6.37
N ASN A 301 -15.83 -8.47 6.63
CA ASN A 301 -15.90 -7.76 7.91
C ASN A 301 -17.34 -7.58 8.34
N TYR A 302 -17.58 -7.64 9.63
CA TYR A 302 -18.84 -7.23 10.22
C TYR A 302 -18.61 -6.27 11.38
N ALA A 303 -19.18 -5.07 11.26
CA ALA A 303 -19.11 -4.03 12.28
C ALA A 303 -20.45 -3.90 13.02
N TRP A 304 -20.43 -4.08 14.33
CA TRP A 304 -21.58 -3.91 15.23
C TRP A 304 -21.66 -2.49 15.74
N ASP A 305 -22.87 -2.02 16.04
CA ASP A 305 -23.13 -0.68 16.60
C ASP A 305 -22.46 -0.41 17.95
N CYS A 306 -21.97 -1.45 18.65
CA CYS A 306 -21.27 -1.34 19.92
C CYS A 306 -19.77 -1.04 19.79
N GLY A 307 -19.27 -0.76 18.58
CA GLY A 307 -17.85 -0.47 18.32
C GLY A 307 -16.97 -1.70 18.13
N ILE A 308 -17.55 -2.91 18.17
CA ILE A 308 -16.81 -4.15 17.85
C ILE A 308 -16.87 -4.38 16.34
N SER A 309 -15.76 -4.83 15.75
CA SER A 309 -15.75 -5.39 14.39
C SER A 309 -14.91 -6.67 14.35
N LEU A 310 -15.33 -7.59 13.48
CA LEU A 310 -14.63 -8.85 13.23
C LEU A 310 -14.41 -9.00 11.73
N ALA A 311 -13.15 -9.18 11.35
CA ALA A 311 -12.76 -9.43 9.97
C ALA A 311 -12.00 -10.74 9.83
N ALA A 312 -12.11 -11.33 8.65
CA ALA A 312 -11.27 -12.44 8.21
C ALA A 312 -10.99 -12.28 6.72
N GLY A 313 -9.87 -12.82 6.27
CA GLY A 313 -9.47 -12.78 4.88
C GLY A 313 -8.78 -14.03 4.41
N TYR A 314 -8.60 -14.11 3.11
CA TYR A 314 -7.67 -15.00 2.44
C TYR A 314 -6.80 -14.17 1.53
N GLU A 315 -5.50 -14.33 1.66
CA GLU A 315 -4.49 -13.58 0.93
C GLU A 315 -3.59 -14.55 0.17
N TYR A 316 -3.37 -14.24 -1.08
CA TYR A 316 -2.51 -15.00 -1.96
C TYR A 316 -1.56 -14.06 -2.69
N ASN A 317 -0.27 -14.40 -2.70
CA ASN A 317 0.73 -13.70 -3.48
C ASN A 317 1.69 -14.73 -4.11
N GLN A 318 1.94 -14.61 -5.39
CA GLN A 318 2.81 -15.50 -6.15
C GLN A 318 3.87 -14.69 -6.90
N LEU A 319 5.13 -15.05 -6.70
CA LEU A 319 6.24 -14.68 -7.56
C LEU A 319 6.47 -15.80 -8.58
N SER A 320 6.63 -15.44 -9.85
CA SER A 320 7.00 -16.36 -10.93
C SER A 320 8.09 -15.73 -11.77
N ILE A 321 9.12 -16.49 -12.09
CA ILE A 321 10.22 -16.11 -12.98
C ILE A 321 10.05 -16.88 -14.29
N ASP A 322 10.00 -16.13 -15.41
CA ASP A 322 10.06 -16.70 -16.76
C ASP A 322 11.54 -16.59 -17.19
N GLY A 323 12.29 -17.71 -17.10
CA GLY A 323 13.69 -17.76 -17.47
C GLY A 323 13.89 -17.69 -18.98
N GLY A 324 14.88 -16.91 -19.41
CA GLY A 324 15.52 -16.99 -20.72
C GLY A 324 16.92 -17.60 -20.55
N ASP A 325 17.69 -17.68 -21.63
CA ASP A 325 19.08 -18.16 -21.63
C ASP A 325 19.89 -17.47 -20.51
N GLY A 326 20.38 -18.23 -19.54
CA GLY A 326 21.11 -17.74 -18.37
C GLY A 326 20.38 -17.83 -17.04
N PHE A 327 19.07 -18.13 -17.02
CA PHE A 327 18.25 -18.42 -15.84
C PHE A 327 17.79 -19.88 -15.78
N GLU A 328 18.50 -20.79 -16.44
CA GLU A 328 18.10 -22.20 -16.48
C GLU A 328 17.93 -22.83 -15.09
N GLU A 329 18.61 -22.30 -14.07
CA GLU A 329 18.49 -22.76 -12.68
C GLU A 329 17.16 -22.30 -12.01
N TYR A 330 16.56 -21.18 -12.47
CA TYR A 330 15.32 -20.61 -11.93
C TYR A 330 14.17 -20.63 -12.91
N ASP A 331 14.37 -21.27 -14.09
CA ASP A 331 13.34 -21.36 -15.11
C ASP A 331 12.13 -22.12 -14.55
N HIS A 332 10.98 -21.46 -14.58
CA HIS A 332 9.71 -21.92 -13.98
C HIS A 332 9.66 -22.00 -12.45
N SER A 333 10.61 -21.38 -11.73
CA SER A 333 10.52 -21.26 -10.27
C SER A 333 9.33 -20.37 -9.85
N SER A 334 8.59 -20.81 -8.85
CA SER A 334 7.51 -20.03 -8.26
C SER A 334 7.50 -20.15 -6.74
N ALA A 335 7.25 -19.03 -6.07
CA ALA A 335 6.96 -19.01 -4.65
C ALA A 335 5.56 -18.45 -4.43
N ALA A 336 4.80 -19.07 -3.55
CA ALA A 336 3.45 -18.67 -3.26
C ALA A 336 3.22 -18.52 -1.76
N LEU A 337 2.80 -17.33 -1.33
CA LEU A 337 2.31 -17.06 0.02
C LEU A 337 0.80 -17.23 0.04
N ARG A 338 0.30 -17.99 1.01
CA ARG A 338 -1.13 -18.20 1.25
C ARG A 338 -1.39 -17.99 2.73
N LYS A 339 -2.10 -16.92 3.08
CA LYS A 339 -2.33 -16.52 4.47
C LYS A 339 -3.82 -16.28 4.74
N VAL A 340 -4.21 -16.52 5.98
CA VAL A 340 -5.56 -16.25 6.50
C VAL A 340 -5.42 -15.32 7.69
N PRO A 341 -5.57 -14.00 7.51
CA PRO A 341 -5.67 -13.06 8.62
C PRO A 341 -7.06 -13.11 9.25
N VAL A 342 -7.10 -12.93 10.58
CA VAL A 342 -8.32 -12.77 11.38
C VAL A 342 -8.11 -11.61 12.33
N TYR A 343 -9.05 -10.68 12.37
CA TYR A 343 -8.93 -9.42 13.09
C TYR A 343 -10.18 -9.13 13.92
N LEU A 344 -10.01 -8.88 15.19
CA LEU A 344 -11.05 -8.42 16.11
C LEU A 344 -10.66 -7.05 16.64
N ASN A 345 -11.47 -6.04 16.37
CA ASN A 345 -11.25 -4.67 16.83
C ASN A 345 -12.37 -4.21 17.76
N TYR A 346 -12.01 -3.39 18.72
CA TYR A 346 -12.92 -2.64 19.55
C TYR A 346 -12.57 -1.15 19.54
N ALA A 347 -13.38 -0.35 18.86
CA ALA A 347 -13.32 1.11 18.88
C ALA A 347 -14.08 1.59 20.14
N ALA A 348 -13.33 1.94 21.19
CA ALA A 348 -13.91 2.47 22.41
C ALA A 348 -14.55 3.86 22.19
N ASN A 349 -14.00 4.63 21.28
CA ASN A 349 -14.52 5.89 20.74
C ASN A 349 -13.78 6.23 19.43
N GLU A 350 -14.04 7.41 18.88
CA GLU A 350 -13.42 7.87 17.61
C GLU A 350 -11.89 8.02 17.70
N ASN A 351 -11.32 8.15 18.90
CA ASN A 351 -9.90 8.40 19.12
C ASN A 351 -9.13 7.17 19.62
N PHE A 352 -9.79 6.16 20.17
CA PHE A 352 -9.10 5.04 20.83
C PHE A 352 -9.68 3.69 20.43
N ASN A 353 -8.83 2.82 19.93
CA ASN A 353 -9.15 1.44 19.63
C ASN A 353 -8.11 0.45 20.16
N VAL A 354 -8.55 -0.78 20.37
CA VAL A 354 -7.71 -1.93 20.71
C VAL A 354 -8.07 -3.09 19.79
N TRP A 355 -7.08 -3.94 19.47
CA TRP A 355 -7.32 -5.06 18.58
C TRP A 355 -6.53 -6.31 18.94
N LEU A 356 -7.04 -7.42 18.45
CA LEU A 356 -6.36 -8.70 18.36
C LEU A 356 -6.30 -9.09 16.89
N GLU A 357 -5.14 -9.50 16.43
CA GLU A 357 -4.98 -10.01 15.07
C GLU A 357 -4.18 -11.30 15.08
N ALA A 358 -4.52 -12.20 14.18
CA ALA A 358 -3.82 -13.46 13.96
C ALA A 358 -3.68 -13.70 12.46
N LYS A 359 -2.55 -14.26 12.06
CA LYS A 359 -2.29 -14.72 10.70
C LYS A 359 -1.90 -16.18 10.72
N PHE A 360 -2.60 -16.99 9.91
CA PHE A 360 -2.35 -18.42 9.77
C PHE A 360 -1.82 -18.71 8.38
N ASP A 361 -0.88 -19.66 8.28
CA ASP A 361 -0.48 -20.18 6.98
C ASP A 361 -1.57 -21.09 6.39
N ALA A 362 -1.79 -20.98 5.08
CA ALA A 362 -2.76 -21.77 4.34
C ALA A 362 -2.09 -22.61 3.23
N GLY A 363 -0.87 -23.09 3.50
CA GLY A 363 -0.07 -23.91 2.57
C GLY A 363 0.76 -23.03 1.62
N SER A 364 1.50 -22.07 2.17
CA SER A 364 2.54 -21.37 1.43
C SER A 364 3.62 -22.34 0.96
N ASP A 365 4.16 -22.15 -0.23
CA ASP A 365 5.21 -22.96 -0.82
C ASP A 365 6.27 -22.12 -1.55
N ASP A 366 7.47 -22.67 -1.71
CA ASP A 366 8.64 -22.02 -2.31
C ASP A 366 9.36 -22.94 -3.32
N GLU A 367 8.62 -23.55 -4.24
CA GLU A 367 9.21 -24.40 -5.27
C GLU A 367 10.28 -23.63 -6.06
N GLY A 368 11.55 -23.99 -5.87
CA GLY A 368 12.70 -23.54 -6.64
C GLY A 368 13.47 -22.32 -6.09
N PHE A 369 13.05 -21.67 -5.00
CA PHE A 369 13.76 -20.52 -4.43
C PHE A 369 14.63 -20.84 -3.19
N GLY A 370 14.55 -22.06 -2.66
CA GLY A 370 15.20 -22.42 -1.40
C GLY A 370 14.59 -21.70 -0.19
N SER A 371 15.19 -21.88 0.99
CA SER A 371 14.67 -21.36 2.26
C SER A 371 14.78 -19.84 2.43
N ASP A 372 15.21 -19.09 1.41
CA ASP A 372 15.55 -17.67 1.50
C ASP A 372 14.45 -16.70 1.05
N VAL A 373 13.28 -17.19 0.64
CA VAL A 373 12.15 -16.31 0.38
C VAL A 373 11.56 -15.88 1.72
N GLY A 374 11.92 -14.67 2.17
CA GLY A 374 11.49 -14.13 3.45
C GLY A 374 9.96 -14.11 3.58
N GLY A 375 9.44 -14.58 4.73
CA GLY A 375 8.01 -14.56 5.04
C GLY A 375 7.27 -15.88 4.81
N ILE A 376 7.91 -16.91 4.25
CA ILE A 376 7.36 -18.26 4.25
C ILE A 376 7.61 -18.87 5.61
N THR A 377 6.62 -18.80 6.48
CA THR A 377 6.60 -19.46 7.78
C THR A 377 5.28 -20.17 7.94
N ASP A 378 5.31 -21.41 8.38
CA ASP A 378 4.13 -22.21 8.72
C ASP A 378 3.54 -21.81 10.08
N ASP A 379 4.24 -20.96 10.83
CA ASP A 379 3.86 -20.55 12.16
C ASP A 379 2.68 -19.56 12.13
N ALA A 380 1.76 -19.73 13.06
CA ALA A 380 0.73 -18.76 13.32
C ALA A 380 1.32 -17.54 14.05
N LEU A 381 1.03 -16.35 13.55
CA LEU A 381 1.46 -15.08 14.13
C LEU A 381 0.28 -14.40 14.83
N TYR A 382 0.56 -13.75 15.95
CA TYR A 382 -0.45 -13.05 16.75
C TYR A 382 0.03 -11.64 17.08
N ALA A 383 -0.89 -10.67 17.05
CA ALA A 383 -0.68 -9.30 17.49
C ALA A 383 -1.78 -8.83 18.43
N VAL A 384 -1.40 -7.99 19.38
CA VAL A 384 -2.33 -7.29 20.28
C VAL A 384 -1.92 -5.83 20.29
N GLY A 385 -2.79 -4.95 19.82
CA GLY A 385 -2.47 -3.54 19.68
C GLY A 385 -3.45 -2.61 20.38
N ALA A 386 -2.96 -1.41 20.67
CA ALA A 386 -3.76 -0.27 21.10
C ALA A 386 -3.28 0.98 20.37
N ARG A 387 -4.23 1.82 19.95
CA ARG A 387 -3.97 3.06 19.21
C ARG A 387 -4.78 4.22 19.79
N TYR A 388 -4.11 5.34 19.93
CA TYR A 388 -4.74 6.65 20.10
C TYR A 388 -4.53 7.50 18.86
N THR A 389 -5.62 7.99 18.28
CA THR A 389 -5.63 8.85 17.10
C THR A 389 -6.18 10.23 17.48
N PHE A 390 -5.56 11.31 17.02
CA PHE A 390 -5.94 12.70 17.33
C PHE A 390 -5.94 13.60 16.13
#